data_1ece45c0723729cc3900568e0680a585
#
_entry.id   1ece45c0723729cc3900568e0680a585
#
_cell.length_a   1.000
_cell.length_b   1.000
_cell.length_c   1.000
_cell.angle_alpha   90.00
_cell.angle_beta   90.00
_cell.angle_gamma   90.00
#
_symmetry.space_group_name_H-M   'P 1'
#
loop_
_entity.id
_entity.type
_entity.pdbx_description
1 polymer ?
#
loop_
_entity_poly.entity_id
_entity_poly.type
_entity_poly.pdbx_seq_one_letter_code
_entity_poly.pdbx_strand_id
1 'polypeptide(L)'
;MPTESPAIDTPLVRRLVDAQFPHWAHLPLTLLEPAGSDHVIHRLGDGLTVRLPRHAGAVGQARKEAEWLPRLAAHVSLAVPEPAGVGEPAFGYPWPWAVSRWLEGEVATVETLGDSVTAAGQLAGVLAELRRFAPEAVAEAATRDGLAGDALDGRDASTRAAIAATAGVFDAAALTGLWEAALAAPAWHRPPVWFHGDFHTGNLLVTGGRLSAVIDIGGFGAGDPPRDMMIAHTLLSPPRRAGVRESL
;
A
#
# COMPACT_ATOMS: atom_id res chain seq x y z
N MET A 1 -19.06 15.65 13.49
CA MET A 1 -18.97 16.62 12.38
C MET A 1 -18.29 15.92 11.23
N PRO A 2 -18.90 15.78 10.05
CA PRO A 2 -18.14 15.38 8.87
C PRO A 2 -17.18 16.55 8.59
N THR A 3 -15.91 16.34 8.84
CA THR A 3 -14.85 17.24 8.38
C THR A 3 -14.80 17.09 6.86
N GLU A 4 -15.25 18.12 6.17
CA GLU A 4 -15.08 18.26 4.72
C GLU A 4 -13.62 17.98 4.40
N SER A 5 -13.38 17.09 3.43
CA SER A 5 -12.02 16.81 2.96
C SER A 5 -11.38 18.13 2.51
N PRO A 6 -10.16 18.46 2.94
CA PRO A 6 -9.53 19.72 2.57
C PRO A 6 -9.36 19.80 1.05
N ALA A 7 -9.59 20.96 0.48
CA ALA A 7 -9.25 21.20 -0.92
C ALA A 7 -7.72 21.20 -1.05
N ILE A 8 -7.17 20.22 -1.78
CA ILE A 8 -5.73 20.06 -1.98
C ILE A 8 -5.41 20.41 -3.43
N ASP A 9 -4.98 21.64 -3.65
CA ASP A 9 -4.56 22.13 -4.97
C ASP A 9 -3.04 22.33 -5.03
N THR A 10 -2.50 22.45 -6.24
CA THR A 10 -1.07 22.64 -6.46
C THR A 10 -0.52 23.91 -5.78
N PRO A 11 -1.21 25.06 -5.74
CA PRO A 11 -0.79 26.23 -4.98
C PRO A 11 -0.62 25.97 -3.48
N LEU A 12 -1.54 25.24 -2.84
CA LEU A 12 -1.40 24.85 -1.43
C LEU A 12 -0.17 23.98 -1.21
N VAL A 13 -0.02 22.94 -2.05
CA VAL A 13 1.14 22.02 -1.95
C VAL A 13 2.45 22.77 -2.17
N ARG A 14 2.50 23.73 -3.11
CA ARG A 14 3.67 24.58 -3.33
C ARG A 14 4.02 25.39 -2.08
N ARG A 15 3.05 26.03 -1.45
CA ARG A 15 3.25 26.80 -0.19
C ARG A 15 3.76 25.91 0.94
N LEU A 16 3.22 24.70 1.09
CA LEU A 16 3.66 23.74 2.10
C LEU A 16 5.13 23.34 1.89
N VAL A 17 5.49 23.00 0.65
CA VAL A 17 6.87 22.61 0.30
C VAL A 17 7.84 23.78 0.52
N ASP A 18 7.51 24.98 0.04
CA ASP A 18 8.39 26.16 0.15
C ASP A 18 8.66 26.55 1.60
N ALA A 19 7.63 26.48 2.46
CA ALA A 19 7.76 26.85 3.85
C ALA A 19 8.54 25.83 4.70
N GLN A 20 8.37 24.53 4.41
CA GLN A 20 8.92 23.49 5.28
C GLN A 20 10.19 22.82 4.70
N PHE A 21 10.35 22.87 3.38
CA PHE A 21 11.51 22.33 2.67
C PHE A 21 12.08 23.33 1.67
N PRO A 22 12.60 24.48 2.13
CA PRO A 22 13.01 25.60 1.26
C PRO A 22 14.11 25.21 0.27
N HIS A 23 14.89 24.18 0.57
CA HIS A 23 15.91 23.64 -0.33
C HIS A 23 15.31 22.96 -1.58
N TRP A 24 14.02 22.63 -1.60
CA TRP A 24 13.29 22.10 -2.75
C TRP A 24 12.35 23.13 -3.40
N ALA A 25 12.28 24.35 -2.91
CA ALA A 25 11.39 25.40 -3.42
C ALA A 25 11.59 25.69 -4.91
N HIS A 26 12.80 25.49 -5.42
CA HIS A 26 13.17 25.71 -6.82
C HIS A 26 12.71 24.58 -7.76
N LEU A 27 12.31 23.42 -7.24
CA LEU A 27 11.90 22.27 -8.05
C LEU A 27 10.47 22.44 -8.59
N PRO A 28 10.21 22.08 -9.85
CA PRO A 28 8.86 22.10 -10.40
C PRO A 28 7.96 21.10 -9.66
N LEU A 29 6.68 21.47 -9.51
CA LEU A 29 5.66 20.66 -8.89
C LEU A 29 4.56 20.35 -9.89
N THR A 30 4.29 19.06 -10.13
CA THR A 30 3.30 18.59 -11.10
C THR A 30 2.34 17.61 -10.45
N LEU A 31 1.03 17.87 -10.54
CA LEU A 31 0.00 16.94 -10.08
C LEU A 31 0.05 15.66 -10.91
N LEU A 32 0.00 14.51 -10.25
CA LEU A 32 -0.13 13.20 -10.89
C LEU A 32 -1.59 12.77 -10.95
N GLU A 33 -2.05 12.42 -12.15
CA GLU A 33 -3.39 11.91 -12.41
C GLU A 33 -3.33 10.63 -13.26
N PRO A 34 -4.17 9.62 -12.96
CA PRO A 34 -5.08 9.54 -11.81
C PRO A 34 -4.32 9.33 -10.50
N ALA A 35 -4.72 10.06 -9.45
CA ALA A 35 -4.22 9.83 -8.10
C ALA A 35 -4.99 8.68 -7.44
N GLY A 36 -4.36 8.01 -6.45
CA GLY A 36 -5.02 7.03 -5.61
C GLY A 36 -6.17 7.61 -4.76
N SER A 37 -6.92 6.73 -4.08
CA SER A 37 -8.06 7.12 -3.23
C SER A 37 -7.63 7.92 -2.01
N ASP A 38 -6.48 7.60 -1.42
CA ASP A 38 -6.05 8.06 -0.11
C ASP A 38 -5.28 9.38 -0.13
N HIS A 39 -4.56 9.66 -1.23
CA HIS A 39 -3.66 10.80 -1.32
C HIS A 39 -3.84 11.61 -2.60
N VAL A 40 -3.58 12.92 -2.50
CA VAL A 40 -3.18 13.74 -3.64
C VAL A 40 -1.68 13.62 -3.77
N ILE A 41 -1.21 13.31 -4.98
CA ILE A 41 0.20 13.03 -5.26
C ILE A 41 0.72 14.05 -6.27
N HIS A 42 1.84 14.67 -5.93
CA HIS A 42 2.58 15.53 -6.85
C HIS A 42 3.99 14.97 -7.07
N ARG A 43 4.48 15.08 -8.29
CA ARG A 43 5.90 14.94 -8.57
C ARG A 43 6.60 16.27 -8.26
N LEU A 44 7.72 16.22 -7.55
CA LEU A 44 8.52 17.38 -7.18
C LEU A 44 9.91 17.21 -7.79
N GLY A 45 10.19 17.98 -8.84
CA GLY A 45 11.32 17.74 -9.72
C GLY A 45 11.27 16.33 -10.33
N ASP A 46 12.44 15.79 -10.67
CA ASP A 46 12.53 14.44 -11.26
C ASP A 46 12.68 13.33 -10.22
N GLY A 47 13.06 13.67 -9.00
CA GLY A 47 13.50 12.69 -8.00
C GLY A 47 12.61 12.52 -6.77
N LEU A 48 11.48 13.26 -6.66
CA LEU A 48 10.68 13.26 -5.44
C LEU A 48 9.17 13.17 -5.73
N THR A 49 8.43 12.65 -4.76
CA THR A 49 6.96 12.72 -4.67
C THR A 49 6.56 13.45 -3.41
N VAL A 50 5.45 14.20 -3.49
CA VAL A 50 4.77 14.80 -2.35
C VAL A 50 3.38 14.18 -2.26
N ARG A 51 3.06 13.58 -1.10
CA ARG A 51 1.80 12.84 -0.87
C ARG A 51 1.04 13.47 0.29
N LEU A 52 -0.15 13.98 0.01
CA LEU A 52 -1.02 14.60 1.01
C LEU A 52 -2.27 13.73 1.21
N PRO A 53 -2.57 13.27 2.44
CA PRO A 53 -3.83 12.59 2.76
C PRO A 53 -5.07 13.35 2.30
N ARG A 54 -6.07 12.63 1.76
CA ARG A 54 -7.37 13.18 1.36
C ARG A 54 -8.40 13.11 2.49
N HIS A 55 -8.21 12.22 3.45
CA HIS A 55 -9.14 11.93 4.53
C HIS A 55 -8.42 11.44 5.80
N ALA A 56 -9.12 11.47 6.92
CA ALA A 56 -8.56 11.13 8.23
C ALA A 56 -7.97 9.71 8.33
N GLY A 57 -8.50 8.74 7.57
CA GLY A 57 -8.00 7.36 7.56
C GLY A 57 -6.56 7.19 7.03
N ALA A 58 -6.09 8.16 6.23
CA ALA A 58 -4.73 8.13 5.66
C ALA A 58 -3.68 8.91 6.47
N VAL A 59 -4.10 9.64 7.52
CA VAL A 59 -3.25 10.61 8.25
C VAL A 59 -2.01 9.99 8.90
N GLY A 60 -2.12 8.76 9.41
CA GLY A 60 -1.00 8.08 10.08
C GLY A 60 0.11 7.57 9.15
N GLN A 61 -0.14 7.51 7.83
CA GLN A 61 0.74 6.83 6.89
C GLN A 61 2.10 7.51 6.76
N ALA A 62 2.17 8.84 6.67
CA ALA A 62 3.43 9.57 6.50
C ALA A 62 4.46 9.27 7.62
N ARG A 63 4.01 9.25 8.87
CA ARG A 63 4.87 8.96 10.03
C ARG A 63 5.24 7.48 10.11
N LYS A 64 4.29 6.59 9.82
CA LYS A 64 4.52 5.16 9.75
C LYS A 64 5.55 4.80 8.69
N GLU A 65 5.43 5.35 7.51
CA GLU A 65 6.39 5.17 6.42
C GLU A 65 7.79 5.70 6.81
N ALA A 66 7.88 6.88 7.41
CA ALA A 66 9.15 7.44 7.86
C ALA A 66 9.84 6.57 8.94
N GLU A 67 9.08 5.90 9.79
CA GLU A 67 9.59 4.98 10.82
C GLU A 67 10.06 3.64 10.23
N TRP A 68 9.26 3.04 9.32
CA TRP A 68 9.46 1.63 8.95
C TRP A 68 10.15 1.42 7.60
N LEU A 69 9.95 2.30 6.61
CA LEU A 69 10.54 2.12 5.28
C LEU A 69 12.06 2.04 5.26
N PRO A 70 12.83 2.86 6.03
CA PRO A 70 14.29 2.73 6.04
C PRO A 70 14.78 1.36 6.52
N ARG A 71 14.07 0.74 7.47
CA ARG A 71 14.37 -0.60 7.98
C ARG A 71 13.97 -1.67 6.96
N LEU A 72 12.79 -1.51 6.36
CA LEU A 72 12.27 -2.43 5.36
C LEU A 72 13.13 -2.44 4.09
N ALA A 73 13.57 -1.29 3.61
CA ALA A 73 14.42 -1.14 2.43
C ALA A 73 15.72 -1.94 2.52
N ALA A 74 16.28 -2.10 3.72
CA ALA A 74 17.48 -2.89 3.96
C ALA A 74 17.21 -4.41 3.97
N HIS A 75 15.95 -4.84 3.99
CA HIS A 75 15.56 -6.23 4.20
C HIS A 75 14.90 -6.88 2.98
N VAL A 76 14.22 -6.10 2.16
CA VAL A 76 13.49 -6.60 0.98
C VAL A 76 14.30 -6.42 -0.31
N SER A 77 14.13 -7.35 -1.23
CA SER A 77 14.86 -7.38 -2.51
C SER A 77 14.31 -6.42 -3.56
N LEU A 78 13.04 -6.00 -3.44
CA LEU A 78 12.44 -4.98 -4.30
C LEU A 78 12.62 -3.60 -3.66
N ALA A 79 12.82 -2.57 -4.49
CA ALA A 79 12.89 -1.21 -3.98
C ALA A 79 11.57 -0.81 -3.31
N VAL A 80 11.67 -0.05 -2.22
CA VAL A 80 10.52 0.60 -1.56
C VAL A 80 10.76 2.10 -1.52
N PRO A 81 9.72 2.94 -1.40
CA PRO A 81 9.91 4.39 -1.32
C PRO A 81 10.85 4.77 -0.17
N GLU A 82 11.83 5.60 -0.45
CA GLU A 82 12.73 6.17 0.58
C GLU A 82 12.11 7.47 1.09
N PRO A 83 11.76 7.57 2.40
CA PRO A 83 11.29 8.82 2.98
C PRO A 83 12.37 9.90 2.92
N ALA A 84 12.01 11.06 2.38
CA ALA A 84 12.88 12.24 2.29
C ALA A 84 12.47 13.31 3.31
N GLY A 85 11.22 13.32 3.76
CA GLY A 85 10.74 14.24 4.78
C GLY A 85 9.28 14.01 5.14
N VAL A 86 8.92 14.48 6.34
CA VAL A 86 7.53 14.55 6.79
C VAL A 86 7.21 16.03 7.04
N GLY A 87 6.17 16.52 6.37
CA GLY A 87 5.66 17.86 6.58
C GLY A 87 4.54 17.87 7.60
N GLU A 88 4.39 19.01 8.28
CA GLU A 88 3.40 19.24 9.33
C GLU A 88 2.20 20.05 8.81
N PRO A 89 1.05 20.02 9.51
CA PRO A 89 -0.11 20.82 9.19
C PRO A 89 0.23 22.32 9.07
N ALA A 90 -0.21 22.95 7.97
CA ALA A 90 -0.04 24.39 7.77
C ALA A 90 -0.98 24.93 6.68
N PHE A 91 -1.17 26.23 6.62
CA PHE A 91 -1.95 26.96 5.61
C PHE A 91 -3.38 26.44 5.40
N GLY A 92 -4.02 25.96 6.47
CA GLY A 92 -5.36 25.38 6.43
C GLY A 92 -5.40 23.89 6.07
N TYR A 93 -4.28 23.29 5.71
CA TYR A 93 -4.17 21.83 5.55
C TYR A 93 -3.93 21.20 6.95
N PRO A 94 -4.81 20.25 7.40
CA PRO A 94 -4.85 19.88 8.81
C PRO A 94 -3.96 18.69 9.20
N TRP A 95 -3.31 18.01 8.24
CA TRP A 95 -2.66 16.72 8.48
C TRP A 95 -1.16 16.70 8.15
N PRO A 96 -0.37 15.82 8.78
CA PRO A 96 0.98 15.49 8.31
C PRO A 96 0.95 14.93 6.88
N TRP A 97 2.02 15.17 6.13
CA TRP A 97 2.17 14.75 4.75
C TRP A 97 3.60 14.29 4.48
N ALA A 98 3.82 13.52 3.42
CA ALA A 98 5.09 12.88 3.15
C ALA A 98 5.76 13.41 1.88
N VAL A 99 7.09 13.48 1.92
CA VAL A 99 7.96 13.55 0.74
C VAL A 99 8.80 12.29 0.70
N SER A 100 8.83 11.62 -0.46
CA SER A 100 9.59 10.39 -0.67
C SER A 100 10.37 10.46 -1.99
N ARG A 101 11.40 9.64 -2.14
CA ARG A 101 12.09 9.47 -3.42
C ARG A 101 11.13 8.90 -4.46
N TRP A 102 11.25 9.43 -5.69
CA TRP A 102 10.56 8.86 -6.84
C TRP A 102 11.19 7.51 -7.21
N LEU A 103 10.36 6.53 -7.50
CA LEU A 103 10.79 5.24 -8.05
C LEU A 103 10.35 5.15 -9.50
N GLU A 104 11.29 4.91 -10.39
CA GLU A 104 11.02 4.73 -11.81
C GLU A 104 10.48 3.32 -12.09
N GLY A 105 9.57 3.23 -13.06
CA GLY A 105 8.98 1.99 -13.51
C GLY A 105 7.56 2.17 -14.01
N GLU A 106 7.07 1.16 -14.72
CA GLU A 106 5.69 1.07 -15.16
C GLU A 106 4.89 0.21 -14.18
N VAL A 107 3.59 0.48 -14.05
CA VAL A 107 2.70 -0.34 -13.21
C VAL A 107 2.63 -1.76 -13.77
N ALA A 108 2.72 -2.75 -12.89
CA ALA A 108 2.61 -4.16 -13.27
C ALA A 108 1.25 -4.50 -13.86
N THR A 109 1.24 -5.26 -14.95
CA THR A 109 0.00 -5.76 -15.56
C THR A 109 0.02 -7.27 -15.75
N VAL A 110 -1.17 -7.87 -15.85
CA VAL A 110 -1.33 -9.31 -16.12
C VAL A 110 -0.73 -9.67 -17.48
N GLU A 111 -0.88 -8.78 -18.47
CA GLU A 111 -0.39 -8.97 -19.83
C GLU A 111 1.14 -9.10 -19.88
N THR A 112 1.83 -8.33 -19.04
CA THR A 112 3.31 -8.31 -19.04
C THR A 112 3.91 -9.38 -18.12
N LEU A 113 3.27 -9.71 -17.01
CA LEU A 113 3.87 -10.54 -15.96
C LEU A 113 3.08 -11.80 -15.60
N GLY A 114 1.83 -11.95 -16.08
CA GLY A 114 0.95 -13.05 -15.66
C GLY A 114 1.54 -14.46 -15.80
N ASP A 115 2.30 -14.70 -16.85
CA ASP A 115 2.97 -15.97 -17.11
C ASP A 115 4.48 -15.98 -16.78
N SER A 116 4.99 -14.89 -16.21
CA SER A 116 6.42 -14.75 -15.89
C SER A 116 6.83 -15.61 -14.70
N VAL A 117 7.70 -16.59 -14.95
CA VAL A 117 8.35 -17.38 -13.87
C VAL A 117 9.17 -16.48 -12.95
N THR A 118 9.85 -15.49 -13.55
CA THR A 118 10.67 -14.55 -12.81
C THR A 118 9.83 -13.70 -11.86
N ALA A 119 8.71 -13.14 -12.34
CA ALA A 119 7.81 -12.35 -11.50
C ALA A 119 7.19 -13.19 -10.37
N ALA A 120 6.79 -14.42 -10.65
CA ALA A 120 6.29 -15.34 -9.62
C ALA A 120 7.36 -15.60 -8.53
N GLY A 121 8.61 -15.84 -8.93
CA GLY A 121 9.73 -16.01 -8.01
C GLY A 121 10.04 -14.75 -7.20
N GLN A 122 9.98 -13.55 -7.82
CA GLN A 122 10.18 -12.29 -7.13
C GLN A 122 9.06 -12.01 -6.11
N LEU A 123 7.80 -12.29 -6.46
CA LEU A 123 6.67 -12.16 -5.53
C LEU A 123 6.80 -13.12 -4.34
N ALA A 124 7.12 -14.37 -4.58
CA ALA A 124 7.37 -15.34 -3.50
C ALA A 124 8.51 -14.87 -2.59
N GLY A 125 9.59 -14.35 -3.20
CA GLY A 125 10.74 -13.80 -2.48
C GLY A 125 10.35 -12.66 -1.55
N VAL A 126 9.71 -11.61 -2.07
CA VAL A 126 9.36 -10.42 -1.27
C VAL A 126 8.33 -10.74 -0.18
N LEU A 127 7.37 -11.62 -0.45
CA LEU A 127 6.41 -12.07 0.57
C LEU A 127 7.12 -12.85 1.70
N ALA A 128 8.08 -13.69 1.36
CA ALA A 128 8.88 -14.41 2.35
C ALA A 128 9.83 -13.46 3.13
N GLU A 129 10.37 -12.43 2.49
CA GLU A 129 11.18 -11.40 3.13
C GLU A 129 10.33 -10.58 4.13
N LEU A 130 9.14 -10.13 3.73
CA LEU A 130 8.20 -9.44 4.64
C LEU A 130 7.90 -10.27 5.88
N ARG A 131 7.60 -11.56 5.73
CA ARG A 131 7.30 -12.45 6.86
C ARG A 131 8.48 -12.64 7.83
N ARG A 132 9.71 -12.44 7.37
CA ARG A 132 10.93 -12.57 8.19
C ARG A 132 11.45 -11.22 8.69
N PHE A 133 10.83 -10.12 8.26
CA PHE A 133 11.24 -8.77 8.65
C PHE A 133 11.06 -8.58 10.16
N ALA A 134 12.05 -8.01 10.84
CA ALA A 134 12.01 -7.56 12.23
C ALA A 134 11.19 -8.48 13.16
N PRO A 135 11.53 -9.77 13.30
CA PRO A 135 10.72 -10.72 14.06
C PRO A 135 10.62 -10.37 15.54
N GLU A 136 11.57 -9.61 16.08
CA GLU A 136 11.56 -9.12 17.45
C GLU A 136 10.50 -8.04 17.71
N ALA A 137 10.07 -7.32 16.66
CA ALA A 137 9.12 -6.22 16.77
C ALA A 137 7.68 -6.61 16.37
N VAL A 138 7.50 -7.75 15.68
CA VAL A 138 6.22 -8.10 15.05
C VAL A 138 5.10 -8.34 16.06
N ALA A 139 5.40 -8.94 17.22
CA ALA A 139 4.40 -9.23 18.25
C ALA A 139 3.85 -7.94 18.88
N GLU A 140 4.69 -6.95 19.14
CA GLU A 140 4.29 -5.64 19.64
C GLU A 140 3.51 -4.88 18.55
N ALA A 141 4.00 -4.88 17.32
CA ALA A 141 3.35 -4.24 16.19
C ALA A 141 1.94 -4.78 15.93
N ALA A 142 1.70 -6.07 16.10
CA ALA A 142 0.40 -6.70 15.93
C ALA A 142 -0.67 -6.23 16.93
N THR A 143 -0.27 -5.53 17.98
CA THR A 143 -1.18 -4.95 18.99
C THR A 143 -1.17 -3.41 18.95
N ARG A 144 -0.27 -2.79 18.18
CA ARG A 144 -0.10 -1.35 18.10
C ARG A 144 -1.14 -0.76 17.14
N ASP A 145 -1.84 0.28 17.56
CA ASP A 145 -2.75 1.03 16.72
C ASP A 145 -2.05 1.52 15.43
N GLY A 146 -2.72 1.36 14.29
CA GLY A 146 -2.18 1.69 12.97
C GLY A 146 -1.16 0.70 12.38
N LEU A 147 -0.76 -0.35 13.13
CA LEU A 147 0.06 -1.46 12.64
C LEU A 147 -0.64 -2.82 12.79
N ALA A 148 -1.54 -2.97 13.76
CA ALA A 148 -2.33 -4.19 13.90
C ALA A 148 -3.20 -4.42 12.65
N GLY A 149 -3.17 -5.63 12.12
CA GLY A 149 -4.07 -6.04 11.03
C GLY A 149 -5.51 -6.13 11.51
N ASP A 150 -6.44 -5.62 10.73
CA ASP A 150 -7.88 -5.76 11.02
C ASP A 150 -8.30 -7.22 10.88
N ALA A 151 -9.05 -7.72 11.85
CA ALA A 151 -9.71 -9.00 11.74
C ALA A 151 -10.79 -8.93 10.63
N LEU A 152 -11.00 -10.06 9.93
CA LEU A 152 -11.91 -10.12 8.80
C LEU A 152 -13.36 -9.84 9.19
N ASP A 153 -13.77 -10.30 10.37
CA ASP A 153 -15.10 -10.07 10.95
C ASP A 153 -15.42 -8.59 11.18
N GLY A 154 -14.42 -7.79 11.54
CA GLY A 154 -14.57 -6.34 11.66
C GLY A 154 -15.00 -5.64 10.36
N ARG A 155 -14.85 -6.30 9.21
CA ARG A 155 -15.26 -5.82 7.89
C ARG A 155 -16.63 -6.33 7.43
N ASP A 156 -17.31 -7.17 8.21
CA ASP A 156 -18.54 -7.86 7.75
C ASP A 156 -19.62 -6.88 7.28
N ALA A 157 -19.94 -5.88 8.09
CA ALA A 157 -20.98 -4.92 7.75
C ALA A 157 -20.68 -4.12 6.48
N SER A 158 -19.43 -3.64 6.33
CA SER A 158 -19.01 -2.88 5.14
C SER A 158 -18.94 -3.73 3.89
N THR A 159 -18.50 -4.99 4.00
CA THR A 159 -18.43 -5.93 2.87
C THR A 159 -19.83 -6.30 2.39
N ARG A 160 -20.77 -6.62 3.29
CA ARG A 160 -22.16 -6.90 2.92
C ARG A 160 -22.86 -5.70 2.29
N ALA A 161 -22.58 -4.48 2.78
CA ALA A 161 -23.07 -3.25 2.17
C ALA A 161 -22.50 -3.07 0.74
N ALA A 162 -21.21 -3.32 0.53
CA ALA A 162 -20.60 -3.26 -0.79
C ALA A 162 -21.20 -4.31 -1.75
N ILE A 163 -21.39 -5.54 -1.31
CA ILE A 163 -22.07 -6.60 -2.10
C ILE A 163 -23.48 -6.14 -2.52
N ALA A 164 -24.24 -5.59 -1.59
CA ALA A 164 -25.58 -5.08 -1.89
C ALA A 164 -25.57 -3.92 -2.89
N ALA A 165 -24.60 -3.01 -2.78
CA ALA A 165 -24.45 -1.88 -3.69
C ALA A 165 -24.06 -2.28 -5.12
N THR A 166 -23.46 -3.45 -5.30
CA THR A 166 -23.08 -3.99 -6.62
C THR A 166 -24.15 -4.93 -7.23
N ALA A 167 -25.30 -5.06 -6.59
CA ALA A 167 -26.40 -5.88 -7.09
C ALA A 167 -26.83 -5.43 -8.50
N GLY A 168 -26.95 -6.40 -9.41
CA GLY A 168 -27.26 -6.13 -10.83
C GLY A 168 -26.01 -5.97 -11.73
N VAL A 169 -24.81 -5.79 -11.14
CA VAL A 169 -23.53 -5.83 -11.87
C VAL A 169 -22.84 -7.19 -11.65
N PHE A 170 -22.90 -7.68 -10.42
CA PHE A 170 -22.33 -8.96 -10.02
C PHE A 170 -23.39 -9.87 -9.40
N ASP A 171 -23.11 -11.16 -9.36
CA ASP A 171 -23.93 -12.15 -8.65
C ASP A 171 -23.76 -11.98 -7.13
N ALA A 172 -24.70 -11.26 -6.52
CA ALA A 172 -24.68 -10.97 -5.09
C ALA A 172 -24.77 -12.24 -4.21
N ALA A 173 -25.44 -13.31 -4.69
CA ALA A 173 -25.52 -14.56 -3.96
C ALA A 173 -24.18 -15.28 -3.95
N ALA A 174 -23.50 -15.34 -5.11
CA ALA A 174 -22.16 -15.91 -5.21
C ALA A 174 -21.14 -15.13 -4.36
N LEU A 175 -21.18 -13.79 -4.39
CA LEU A 175 -20.30 -12.94 -3.57
C LEU A 175 -20.56 -13.14 -2.07
N THR A 176 -21.82 -13.24 -1.66
CA THR A 176 -22.19 -13.52 -0.27
C THR A 176 -21.66 -14.88 0.17
N GLY A 177 -21.85 -15.92 -0.65
CA GLY A 177 -21.33 -17.26 -0.35
C GLY A 177 -19.81 -17.30 -0.22
N LEU A 178 -19.07 -16.57 -1.07
CA LEU A 178 -17.62 -16.43 -0.96
C LEU A 178 -17.21 -15.70 0.33
N TRP A 179 -17.94 -14.66 0.70
CA TRP A 179 -17.69 -13.91 1.93
C TRP A 179 -17.93 -14.76 3.18
N GLU A 180 -19.04 -15.51 3.21
CA GLU A 180 -19.35 -16.44 4.31
C GLU A 180 -18.32 -17.55 4.42
N ALA A 181 -17.85 -18.10 3.30
CA ALA A 181 -16.77 -19.06 3.30
C ALA A 181 -15.45 -18.47 3.84
N ALA A 182 -15.16 -17.21 3.53
CA ALA A 182 -13.99 -16.51 4.07
C ALA A 182 -14.08 -16.30 5.58
N LEU A 183 -15.25 -15.89 6.10
CA LEU A 183 -15.50 -15.76 7.55
C LEU A 183 -15.44 -17.09 8.29
N ALA A 184 -15.84 -18.19 7.65
CA ALA A 184 -15.80 -19.53 8.24
C ALA A 184 -14.41 -20.19 8.11
N ALA A 185 -13.47 -19.58 7.38
CA ALA A 185 -12.13 -20.13 7.22
C ALA A 185 -11.42 -20.21 8.59
N PRO A 186 -10.56 -21.22 8.82
CA PRO A 186 -9.80 -21.32 10.06
C PRO A 186 -8.99 -20.04 10.30
N ALA A 187 -9.08 -19.50 11.52
CA ALA A 187 -8.28 -18.35 11.91
C ALA A 187 -6.78 -18.67 11.85
N TRP A 188 -5.97 -17.66 11.63
CA TRP A 188 -4.53 -17.77 11.71
C TRP A 188 -4.09 -18.03 13.16
N HIS A 189 -3.46 -19.19 13.39
CA HIS A 189 -3.03 -19.61 14.73
C HIS A 189 -1.51 -19.58 14.91
N ARG A 190 -0.77 -19.11 13.90
CA ARG A 190 0.69 -18.94 13.99
C ARG A 190 1.02 -17.55 14.52
N PRO A 191 2.27 -17.29 14.95
CA PRO A 191 2.70 -15.94 15.31
C PRO A 191 2.38 -14.93 14.20
N PRO A 192 2.09 -13.66 14.56
CA PRO A 192 1.87 -12.61 13.57
C PRO A 192 3.11 -12.44 12.69
N VAL A 193 2.89 -12.01 11.47
CA VAL A 193 3.95 -11.66 10.51
C VAL A 193 3.70 -10.29 9.93
N TRP A 194 4.74 -9.66 9.38
CA TRP A 194 4.58 -8.43 8.65
C TRP A 194 3.95 -8.68 7.29
N PHE A 195 3.14 -7.75 6.84
CA PHE A 195 2.47 -7.76 5.55
C PHE A 195 2.42 -6.34 4.96
N HIS A 196 2.26 -6.24 3.66
CA HIS A 196 2.07 -4.97 2.96
C HIS A 196 0.68 -4.38 3.20
N GLY A 197 -0.34 -5.23 3.21
CA GLY A 197 -1.73 -4.87 3.52
C GLY A 197 -2.57 -4.35 2.36
N ASP A 198 -1.94 -3.92 1.26
CA ASP A 198 -2.60 -3.50 0.02
C ASP A 198 -1.79 -3.97 -1.20
N PHE A 199 -1.45 -5.25 -1.24
CA PHE A 199 -0.52 -5.83 -2.21
C PHE A 199 -1.27 -6.22 -3.49
N HIS A 200 -1.34 -5.29 -4.44
CA HIS A 200 -2.00 -5.48 -5.74
C HIS A 200 -1.14 -4.93 -6.89
N THR A 201 -1.55 -5.16 -8.15
CA THR A 201 -0.77 -4.79 -9.34
C THR A 201 -0.43 -3.30 -9.40
N GLY A 202 -1.35 -2.42 -9.01
CA GLY A 202 -1.16 -0.97 -8.98
C GLY A 202 -0.04 -0.49 -8.05
N ASN A 203 0.34 -1.32 -7.08
CA ASN A 203 1.40 -1.03 -6.10
C ASN A 203 2.73 -1.74 -6.43
N LEU A 204 2.86 -2.31 -7.63
CA LEU A 204 4.07 -2.94 -8.14
C LEU A 204 4.60 -2.20 -9.35
N LEU A 205 5.89 -1.88 -9.35
CA LEU A 205 6.57 -1.29 -10.49
C LEU A 205 7.43 -2.32 -11.22
N VAL A 206 7.54 -2.12 -12.53
CA VAL A 206 8.27 -2.98 -13.48
C VAL A 206 9.30 -2.14 -14.22
N THR A 207 10.50 -2.66 -14.32
CA THR A 207 11.58 -2.11 -15.14
C THR A 207 12.23 -3.25 -15.91
N GLY A 208 12.37 -3.11 -17.22
CA GLY A 208 12.98 -4.14 -18.07
C GLY A 208 12.29 -5.51 -18.00
N GLY A 209 10.95 -5.54 -17.87
CA GLY A 209 10.14 -6.75 -17.80
C GLY A 209 10.24 -7.54 -16.48
N ARG A 210 10.76 -6.93 -15.42
CA ARG A 210 10.92 -7.53 -14.09
C ARG A 210 10.33 -6.62 -13.02
N LEU A 211 9.82 -7.19 -11.93
CA LEU A 211 9.45 -6.39 -10.77
C LEU A 211 10.67 -5.64 -10.24
N SER A 212 10.52 -4.34 -10.03
CA SER A 212 11.59 -3.45 -9.58
C SER A 212 11.29 -2.80 -8.23
N ALA A 213 10.02 -2.51 -7.94
CA ALA A 213 9.65 -1.85 -6.69
C ALA A 213 8.25 -2.24 -6.20
N VAL A 214 8.04 -2.04 -4.90
CA VAL A 214 6.74 -2.09 -4.21
C VAL A 214 6.49 -0.71 -3.62
N ILE A 215 5.34 -0.12 -3.93
CA ILE A 215 4.95 1.23 -3.48
C ILE A 215 3.67 1.18 -2.65
N ASP A 216 3.30 2.33 -2.08
CA ASP A 216 2.11 2.53 -1.25
C ASP A 216 2.04 1.60 -0.02
N ILE A 217 3.00 1.77 0.85
CA ILE A 217 3.15 1.02 2.11
C ILE A 217 2.16 1.50 3.21
N GLY A 218 1.13 2.24 2.82
CA GLY A 218 0.11 2.75 3.76
C GLY A 218 -0.59 1.66 4.56
N GLY A 219 -0.82 0.49 3.95
CA GLY A 219 -1.41 -0.69 4.58
C GLY A 219 -0.47 -1.55 5.42
N PHE A 220 0.85 -1.22 5.44
CA PHE A 220 1.86 -2.01 6.15
C PHE A 220 1.52 -2.22 7.62
N GLY A 221 1.61 -3.48 8.06
CA GLY A 221 1.24 -3.87 9.40
C GLY A 221 1.70 -5.28 9.76
N ALA A 222 1.26 -5.72 10.94
CA ALA A 222 1.57 -7.03 11.49
C ALA A 222 0.30 -7.80 11.87
N GLY A 223 0.23 -9.07 11.52
CA GLY A 223 -0.94 -9.93 11.81
C GLY A 223 -0.99 -11.15 10.92
N ASP A 224 -2.19 -11.45 10.42
CA ASP A 224 -2.48 -12.56 9.52
C ASP A 224 -2.09 -12.21 8.07
N PRO A 225 -1.25 -13.01 7.38
CA PRO A 225 -0.69 -12.71 6.08
C PRO A 225 -1.59 -12.91 4.85
N PRO A 226 -2.78 -13.56 4.87
CA PRO A 226 -3.53 -13.89 3.66
C PRO A 226 -3.87 -12.70 2.77
N ARG A 227 -3.98 -11.49 3.31
CA ARG A 227 -4.29 -10.28 2.53
C ARG A 227 -3.32 -10.08 1.37
N ASP A 228 -2.02 -10.27 1.60
CA ASP A 228 -0.99 -10.09 0.58
C ASP A 228 -0.99 -11.20 -0.47
N MET A 229 -1.60 -12.35 -0.19
CA MET A 229 -1.74 -13.45 -1.15
C MET A 229 -2.68 -13.10 -2.32
N MET A 230 -3.49 -12.05 -2.20
CA MET A 230 -4.37 -11.58 -3.27
C MET A 230 -3.59 -11.28 -4.56
N ILE A 231 -2.35 -10.76 -4.46
CA ILE A 231 -1.52 -10.45 -5.63
C ILE A 231 -1.26 -11.68 -6.50
N ALA A 232 -1.06 -12.85 -5.92
CA ALA A 232 -0.86 -14.07 -6.70
C ALA A 232 -2.11 -14.41 -7.56
N HIS A 233 -3.30 -14.06 -7.07
CA HIS A 233 -4.55 -14.30 -7.77
C HIS A 233 -4.90 -13.23 -8.80
N THR A 234 -4.50 -11.99 -8.58
CA THR A 234 -4.82 -10.85 -9.44
C THR A 234 -3.77 -10.60 -10.53
N LEU A 235 -2.53 -11.02 -10.32
CA LEU A 235 -1.45 -10.84 -11.29
C LEU A 235 -1.11 -12.13 -12.06
N LEU A 236 -1.00 -13.28 -11.37
CA LEU A 236 -0.40 -14.48 -11.96
C LEU A 236 -1.44 -15.44 -12.56
N SER A 237 -1.09 -16.08 -13.67
CA SER A 237 -1.85 -17.18 -14.23
C SER A 237 -1.92 -18.39 -13.27
N PRO A 238 -2.95 -19.26 -13.39
CA PRO A 238 -3.11 -20.40 -12.49
C PRO A 238 -1.86 -21.28 -12.31
N PRO A 239 -1.09 -21.62 -13.37
CA PRO A 239 0.14 -22.39 -13.19
C PRO A 239 1.21 -21.68 -12.37
N ARG A 240 1.27 -20.33 -12.40
CA ARG A 240 2.28 -19.54 -11.68
C ARG A 240 1.92 -19.31 -10.21
N ARG A 241 0.61 -19.27 -9.90
CA ARG A 241 0.12 -19.16 -8.49
C ARG A 241 0.57 -20.32 -7.62
N ALA A 242 0.55 -21.53 -8.15
CA ALA A 242 0.95 -22.74 -7.42
C ALA A 242 2.37 -22.60 -6.85
N GLY A 243 3.33 -22.17 -7.67
CA GLY A 243 4.71 -21.98 -7.24
C GLY A 243 4.88 -20.93 -6.12
N VAL A 244 4.14 -19.83 -6.15
CA VAL A 244 4.17 -18.84 -5.08
C VAL A 244 3.62 -19.42 -3.77
N ARG A 245 2.53 -20.17 -3.84
CA ARG A 245 1.87 -20.77 -2.69
C ARG A 245 2.72 -21.85 -2.01
N GLU A 246 3.47 -22.65 -2.79
CA GLU A 246 4.36 -23.67 -2.27
C GLU A 246 5.63 -23.10 -1.61
N SER A 247 5.99 -21.85 -1.96
CA SER A 247 7.21 -21.18 -1.48
C SER A 247 6.99 -20.43 -0.16
N LEU A 248 5.76 -20.36 0.38
CA LEU A 248 5.34 -19.59 1.56
C LEU A 248 4.81 -20.45 2.69
#